data_795cd4b89cb9aaddd41cc2e1c6e649cb
#
_entry.id   795cd4b89cb9aaddd41cc2e1c6e649cb
#
_cell.length_a   1.000
_cell.length_b   1.000
_cell.length_c   1.000
_cell.angle_alpha   90.00
_cell.angle_beta   90.00
_cell.angle_gamma   90.00
#
_symmetry.space_group_name_H-M   'P 1'
#
loop_
_entity.id
_entity.type
_entity.pdbx_description
1 polymer ?
#
loop_
_entity_poly.entity_id
_entity_poly.type
_entity_poly.pdbx_seq_one_letter_code
_entity_poly.pdbx_strand_id
1 'polypeptide(L)'
;MKLYIETTVPNFLFADDAPEKKAATDEFFKWLKVCRDELFTSALVLEELEAAPQPLRAKLLKAMHTLPCEVLPITPEQRGLASVYVAEGVIPVRYTDDAIHAAVCVLNRIDCLVTWNMKHLANFRRIERINQINLRYGLPPVKIHTPEEMFDQ
;
A
#
# COMPACT_ATOMS: atom_id res chain seq x y z
N MET A 1 0.88 -16.00 1.52
CA MET A 1 1.26 -14.83 0.72
C MET A 1 1.48 -13.65 1.65
N LYS A 2 2.40 -12.76 1.33
CA LYS A 2 2.66 -11.54 2.12
C LYS A 2 1.95 -10.37 1.50
N LEU A 3 1.05 -9.73 2.25
CA LEU A 3 0.25 -8.61 1.81
C LEU A 3 0.63 -7.33 2.57
N TYR A 4 0.76 -6.22 1.85
CA TYR A 4 1.03 -4.92 2.45
C TYR A 4 -0.20 -4.03 2.29
N ILE A 5 -0.68 -3.49 3.39
CA ILE A 5 -1.88 -2.65 3.43
C ILE A 5 -1.46 -1.19 3.47
N GLU A 6 -1.69 -0.49 2.36
CA GLU A 6 -1.31 0.90 2.19
C GLU A 6 -2.40 1.84 2.75
N THR A 7 -2.04 3.07 3.00
CA THR A 7 -2.85 4.08 3.72
C THR A 7 -4.26 4.29 3.17
N THR A 8 -4.42 4.24 1.85
CA THR A 8 -5.73 4.47 1.23
C THR A 8 -6.75 3.39 1.58
N VAL A 9 -6.29 2.18 1.92
CA VAL A 9 -7.18 1.07 2.21
C VAL A 9 -8.02 1.37 3.47
N PRO A 10 -7.44 1.65 4.65
CA PRO A 10 -8.26 2.04 5.79
C PRO A 10 -9.05 3.35 5.56
N ASN A 11 -8.50 4.29 4.78
CA ASN A 11 -9.20 5.54 4.48
C ASN A 11 -10.56 5.30 3.82
N PHE A 12 -10.66 4.37 2.88
CA PHE A 12 -11.91 4.10 2.18
C PHE A 12 -12.96 3.39 3.03
N LEU A 13 -12.62 2.86 4.20
CA LEU A 13 -13.62 2.37 5.16
C LEU A 13 -14.58 3.48 5.59
N PHE A 14 -14.15 4.73 5.53
CA PHE A 14 -14.89 5.90 6.02
C PHE A 14 -15.21 6.90 4.89
N ALA A 15 -15.05 6.47 3.64
CA ALA A 15 -15.28 7.32 2.46
C ALA A 15 -16.75 7.28 2.03
N ASP A 16 -17.60 8.04 2.73
CA ASP A 16 -19.03 8.08 2.46
C ASP A 16 -19.38 8.62 1.07
N ASP A 17 -18.48 9.40 0.47
CA ASP A 17 -18.59 9.93 -0.89
C ASP A 17 -18.22 8.92 -1.98
N ALA A 18 -17.70 7.75 -1.61
CA ALA A 18 -17.36 6.68 -2.54
C ALA A 18 -17.94 5.34 -2.06
N PRO A 19 -19.26 5.18 -2.12
CA PRO A 19 -19.96 4.04 -1.48
C PRO A 19 -19.55 2.67 -2.01
N GLU A 20 -19.21 2.56 -3.30
CA GLU A 20 -18.78 1.27 -3.88
C GLU A 20 -17.41 0.85 -3.35
N LYS A 21 -16.45 1.78 -3.30
CA LYS A 21 -15.12 1.50 -2.76
C LYS A 21 -15.19 1.25 -1.25
N LYS A 22 -16.04 1.98 -0.55
CA LYS A 22 -16.27 1.77 0.88
C LYS A 22 -16.78 0.35 1.14
N ALA A 23 -17.76 -0.11 0.39
CA ALA A 23 -18.33 -1.45 0.52
C ALA A 23 -17.26 -2.53 0.21
N ALA A 24 -16.51 -2.36 -0.86
CA ALA A 24 -15.44 -3.30 -1.23
C ALA A 24 -14.35 -3.35 -0.16
N THR A 25 -14.02 -2.20 0.43
CA THR A 25 -13.01 -2.12 1.50
C THR A 25 -13.50 -2.82 2.77
N ASP A 26 -14.79 -2.65 3.12
CA ASP A 26 -15.38 -3.31 4.28
C ASP A 26 -15.31 -4.83 4.13
N GLU A 27 -15.65 -5.36 2.96
CA GLU A 27 -15.55 -6.79 2.67
C GLU A 27 -14.10 -7.28 2.73
N PHE A 28 -13.17 -6.47 2.22
CA PHE A 28 -11.76 -6.79 2.26
C PHE A 28 -11.23 -6.87 3.69
N PHE A 29 -11.62 -5.94 4.56
CA PHE A 29 -11.24 -5.96 5.98
C PHE A 29 -11.80 -7.19 6.69
N LYS A 30 -13.02 -7.59 6.39
CA LYS A 30 -13.60 -8.82 6.95
C LYS A 30 -12.78 -10.05 6.54
N TRP A 31 -12.37 -10.09 5.28
CA TRP A 31 -11.53 -11.17 4.77
C TRP A 31 -10.13 -11.16 5.41
N LEU A 32 -9.52 -9.99 5.58
CA LEU A 32 -8.20 -9.87 6.20
C LEU A 32 -8.16 -10.42 7.62
N LYS A 33 -9.25 -10.29 8.36
CA LYS A 33 -9.32 -10.76 9.75
C LYS A 33 -9.31 -12.29 9.87
N VAL A 34 -9.66 -13.01 8.82
CA VAL A 34 -9.77 -14.47 8.83
C VAL A 34 -8.83 -15.16 7.84
N CYS A 35 -8.14 -14.41 6.97
CA CYS A 35 -7.22 -14.99 6.02
C CYS A 35 -5.97 -15.55 6.71
N ARG A 36 -5.28 -16.45 6.03
CA ARG A 36 -4.04 -17.06 6.53
C ARG A 36 -2.79 -16.39 6.00
N ASP A 37 -2.93 -15.32 5.25
CA ASP A 37 -1.81 -14.57 4.70
C ASP A 37 -1.13 -13.75 5.79
N GLU A 38 0.16 -13.49 5.61
CA GLU A 38 0.92 -12.61 6.49
C GLU A 38 0.62 -11.16 6.10
N LEU A 39 0.21 -10.35 7.07
CA LEU A 39 -0.18 -8.97 6.84
C LEU A 39 0.91 -8.02 7.33
N PHE A 40 1.18 -7.01 6.51
CA PHE A 40 2.18 -5.99 6.78
C PHE A 40 1.61 -4.61 6.53
N THR A 41 2.11 -3.64 7.27
CA THR A 41 1.96 -2.22 7.01
C THR A 41 3.31 -1.57 7.32
N SER A 42 3.39 -0.25 7.43
CA SER A 42 4.66 0.40 7.72
C SER A 42 4.49 1.61 8.64
N ALA A 43 5.62 2.08 9.17
CA ALA A 43 5.67 3.31 9.93
C ALA A 43 5.15 4.51 9.12
N LEU A 44 5.36 4.50 7.79
CA LEU A 44 4.86 5.56 6.91
C LEU A 44 3.33 5.56 6.85
N VAL A 45 2.70 4.37 6.76
CA VAL A 45 1.24 4.27 6.81
C VAL A 45 0.71 4.88 8.11
N LEU A 46 1.29 4.52 9.24
CA LEU A 46 0.85 5.05 10.54
C LEU A 46 1.01 6.57 10.62
N GLU A 47 2.12 7.13 10.13
CA GLU A 47 2.31 8.57 10.03
C GLU A 47 1.23 9.25 9.20
N GLU A 48 0.93 8.68 8.04
CA GLU A 48 -0.10 9.23 7.14
C GLU A 48 -1.48 9.19 7.78
N LEU A 49 -1.82 8.10 8.50
CA LEU A 49 -3.09 8.00 9.23
C LEU A 49 -3.17 9.00 10.38
N GLU A 50 -2.05 9.20 11.08
CA GLU A 50 -1.97 10.16 12.19
C GLU A 50 -2.11 11.62 11.72
N ALA A 51 -1.87 11.90 10.46
CA ALA A 51 -2.05 13.24 9.88
C ALA A 51 -3.53 13.59 9.64
N ALA A 52 -4.43 12.63 9.72
CA ALA A 52 -5.86 12.89 9.55
C ALA A 52 -6.45 13.65 10.74
N PRO A 53 -7.47 14.50 10.53
CA PRO A 53 -8.12 15.21 11.63
C PRO A 53 -8.98 14.25 12.48
N GLN A 54 -9.20 14.61 13.75
CA GLN A 54 -10.15 13.90 14.60
C GLN A 54 -11.60 14.26 14.18
N PRO A 55 -12.56 13.34 14.31
CA PRO A 55 -12.45 11.98 14.88
C PRO A 55 -11.96 10.90 13.91
N LEU A 56 -11.71 11.26 12.64
CA LEU A 56 -11.30 10.30 11.61
C LEU A 56 -9.98 9.58 12.00
N ARG A 57 -9.02 10.32 12.52
CA ARG A 57 -7.73 9.75 12.94
C ARG A 57 -7.90 8.56 13.87
N ALA A 58 -8.69 8.71 14.92
CA ALA A 58 -8.93 7.64 15.89
C ALA A 58 -9.60 6.43 15.22
N LYS A 59 -10.53 6.66 14.31
CA LYS A 59 -11.21 5.58 13.57
C LYS A 59 -10.25 4.82 12.67
N LEU A 60 -9.38 5.53 11.98
CA LEU A 60 -8.38 4.92 11.08
C LEU A 60 -7.39 4.05 11.86
N LEU A 61 -6.84 4.58 12.95
CA LEU A 61 -5.89 3.84 13.78
C LEU A 61 -6.56 2.62 14.40
N LYS A 62 -7.78 2.75 14.89
CA LYS A 62 -8.54 1.63 15.44
C LYS A 62 -8.76 0.54 14.39
N ALA A 63 -9.13 0.91 13.17
CA ALA A 63 -9.34 -0.06 12.08
C ALA A 63 -8.06 -0.85 11.81
N MET A 64 -6.91 -0.19 11.73
CA MET A 64 -5.64 -0.88 11.53
C MET A 64 -5.27 -1.79 12.70
N HIS A 65 -5.57 -1.40 13.93
CA HIS A 65 -5.31 -2.22 15.12
C HIS A 65 -6.14 -3.51 15.15
N THR A 66 -7.24 -3.60 14.39
CA THR A 66 -8.01 -4.84 14.28
C THR A 66 -7.32 -5.90 13.41
N LEU A 67 -6.30 -5.52 12.64
CA LEU A 67 -5.57 -6.43 11.76
C LEU A 67 -4.24 -6.85 12.41
N PRO A 68 -3.86 -8.13 12.29
CA PRO A 68 -2.58 -8.61 12.84
C PRO A 68 -1.41 -8.26 11.91
N CYS A 69 -1.25 -6.97 11.62
CA CYS A 69 -0.18 -6.48 10.74
C CYS A 69 1.13 -6.32 11.48
N GLU A 70 2.23 -6.80 10.90
CA GLU A 70 3.56 -6.39 11.30
C GLU A 70 3.82 -4.99 10.74
N VAL A 71 4.35 -4.09 11.57
CA VAL A 71 4.67 -2.71 11.16
C VAL A 71 6.14 -2.65 10.75
N LEU A 72 6.39 -2.45 9.46
CA LEU A 72 7.74 -2.39 8.93
C LEU A 72 8.34 -0.98 9.10
N PRO A 73 9.61 -0.88 9.50
CA PRO A 73 10.29 0.42 9.56
C PRO A 73 10.63 0.93 8.16
N ILE A 74 10.82 2.24 8.03
CA ILE A 74 11.29 2.85 6.79
C ILE A 74 12.81 2.98 6.88
N THR A 75 13.52 2.39 5.93
CA THR A 75 14.98 2.32 5.92
C THR A 75 15.61 3.23 4.86
N PRO A 76 16.90 3.60 5.03
CA PRO A 76 17.61 4.36 3.99
C PRO A 76 17.64 3.65 2.63
N GLU A 77 17.73 2.33 2.60
CA GLU A 77 17.72 1.53 1.38
C GLU A 77 16.40 1.67 0.64
N GLN A 78 15.30 1.67 1.37
CA GLN A 78 13.96 1.86 0.79
C GLN A 78 13.83 3.27 0.22
N ARG A 79 14.31 4.28 0.93
CA ARG A 79 14.31 5.66 0.43
C ARG A 79 15.18 5.80 -0.82
N GLY A 80 16.31 5.10 -0.86
CA GLY A 80 17.19 5.07 -2.03
C GLY A 80 16.49 4.48 -3.25
N LEU A 81 15.81 3.35 -3.11
CA LEU A 81 15.06 2.74 -4.20
C LEU A 81 13.89 3.65 -4.65
N ALA A 82 13.18 4.24 -3.72
CA ALA A 82 12.11 5.19 -4.02
C ALA A 82 12.64 6.36 -4.84
N SER A 83 13.83 6.88 -4.49
CA SER A 83 14.49 7.96 -5.23
C SER A 83 14.79 7.55 -6.68
N VAL A 84 15.14 6.30 -6.93
CA VAL A 84 15.35 5.79 -8.29
C VAL A 84 14.04 5.81 -9.07
N TYR A 85 12.94 5.35 -8.47
CA TYR A 85 11.62 5.39 -9.13
C TYR A 85 11.22 6.81 -9.51
N VAL A 86 11.48 7.77 -8.63
CA VAL A 86 11.18 9.19 -8.88
C VAL A 86 12.12 9.76 -9.95
N ALA A 87 13.42 9.52 -9.85
CA ALA A 87 14.42 10.03 -10.79
C ALA A 87 14.17 9.54 -12.22
N GLU A 88 13.66 8.33 -12.37
CA GLU A 88 13.33 7.76 -13.68
C GLU A 88 11.92 8.13 -14.16
N GLY A 89 11.24 9.00 -13.44
CA GLY A 89 9.95 9.54 -13.86
C GLY A 89 8.77 8.58 -13.73
N VAL A 90 8.93 7.50 -12.98
CA VAL A 90 7.82 6.55 -12.76
C VAL A 90 6.77 7.15 -11.85
N ILE A 91 7.21 7.83 -10.79
CA ILE A 91 6.33 8.50 -9.82
C ILE A 91 6.80 9.94 -9.68
N PRO A 92 5.88 10.94 -9.81
CA PRO A 92 6.26 12.35 -9.66
C PRO A 92 6.87 12.64 -8.28
N VAL A 93 7.84 13.56 -8.22
CA VAL A 93 8.60 13.86 -6.99
C VAL A 93 7.72 14.25 -5.80
N ARG A 94 6.62 14.96 -6.02
CA ARG A 94 5.72 15.35 -4.93
C ARG A 94 4.90 14.17 -4.37
N TYR A 95 4.96 13.01 -5.02
CA TYR A 95 4.32 11.78 -4.56
C TYR A 95 5.36 10.75 -4.13
N THR A 96 6.49 11.22 -3.62
CA THR A 96 7.59 10.35 -3.16
C THR A 96 7.13 9.31 -2.15
N ASP A 97 6.12 9.60 -1.32
CA ASP A 97 5.60 8.63 -0.37
C ASP A 97 5.03 7.39 -1.07
N ASP A 98 4.39 7.57 -2.23
CA ASP A 98 3.91 6.43 -3.03
C ASP A 98 5.07 5.54 -3.49
N ALA A 99 6.18 6.17 -3.89
CA ALA A 99 7.39 5.45 -4.26
C ALA A 99 8.00 4.69 -3.07
N ILE A 100 7.93 5.28 -1.87
CA ILE A 100 8.41 4.62 -0.65
C ILE A 100 7.56 3.40 -0.33
N HIS A 101 6.25 3.47 -0.44
CA HIS A 101 5.38 2.29 -0.25
C HIS A 101 5.80 1.14 -1.17
N ALA A 102 6.03 1.42 -2.44
CA ALA A 102 6.48 0.40 -3.39
C ALA A 102 7.86 -0.17 -3.00
N ALA A 103 8.80 0.69 -2.63
CA ALA A 103 10.15 0.28 -2.24
C ALA A 103 10.15 -0.58 -0.96
N VAL A 104 9.31 -0.25 0.02
CA VAL A 104 9.13 -1.06 1.23
C VAL A 104 8.71 -2.47 0.86
N CYS A 105 7.75 -2.60 -0.04
CA CYS A 105 7.26 -3.90 -0.48
C CYS A 105 8.35 -4.70 -1.19
N VAL A 106 9.06 -4.09 -2.13
CA VAL A 106 10.10 -4.77 -2.90
C VAL A 106 11.23 -5.28 -2.00
N LEU A 107 11.74 -4.43 -1.12
CA LEU A 107 12.88 -4.79 -0.28
C LEU A 107 12.53 -5.74 0.87
N ASN A 108 11.26 -5.84 1.23
CA ASN A 108 10.76 -6.81 2.21
C ASN A 108 10.16 -8.07 1.56
N ARG A 109 10.29 -8.20 0.24
CA ARG A 109 9.77 -9.35 -0.53
C ARG A 109 8.27 -9.57 -0.30
N ILE A 110 7.52 -8.48 -0.21
CA ILE A 110 6.06 -8.52 -0.14
C ILE A 110 5.52 -9.00 -1.49
N ASP A 111 4.57 -9.92 -1.46
CA ASP A 111 3.99 -10.46 -2.70
C ASP A 111 3.03 -9.47 -3.35
N CYS A 112 2.22 -8.79 -2.56
CA CYS A 112 1.22 -7.87 -3.10
C CYS A 112 1.07 -6.63 -2.23
N LEU A 113 1.20 -5.46 -2.86
CA LEU A 113 0.84 -4.17 -2.27
C LEU A 113 -0.63 -3.92 -2.57
N VAL A 114 -1.46 -3.74 -1.54
CA VAL A 114 -2.88 -3.47 -1.71
C VAL A 114 -3.15 -1.99 -1.47
N THR A 115 -3.75 -1.32 -2.46
CA THR A 115 -3.95 0.14 -2.45
C THR A 115 -5.13 0.54 -3.33
N TRP A 116 -5.81 1.63 -2.96
CA TRP A 116 -6.78 2.29 -3.84
C TRP A 116 -6.15 3.38 -4.71
N ASN A 117 -4.84 3.63 -4.56
CA ASN A 117 -4.14 4.63 -5.38
C ASN A 117 -3.93 4.10 -6.80
N MET A 118 -4.92 4.31 -7.65
CA MET A 118 -4.92 3.83 -9.03
C MET A 118 -4.11 4.73 -9.95
N LYS A 119 -3.83 5.96 -9.53
CA LYS A 119 -3.09 6.92 -10.35
C LYS A 119 -1.59 6.64 -10.36
N HIS A 120 -1.00 6.37 -9.18
CA HIS A 120 0.45 6.25 -9.05
C HIS A 120 0.94 4.83 -8.75
N LEU A 121 0.07 3.94 -8.29
CA LEU A 121 0.45 2.59 -7.87
C LEU A 121 -0.32 1.49 -8.60
N ALA A 122 -1.63 1.39 -8.39
CA ALA A 122 -2.45 0.29 -8.91
C ALA A 122 -2.89 0.55 -10.35
N ASN A 123 -1.93 0.71 -11.26
CA ASN A 123 -2.23 0.75 -12.70
C ASN A 123 -1.12 0.04 -13.47
N PHE A 124 -1.50 -0.56 -14.56
CA PHE A 124 -0.66 -1.46 -15.35
C PHE A 124 0.69 -0.82 -15.74
N ARG A 125 0.68 0.42 -16.23
CA ARG A 125 1.91 1.05 -16.72
C ARG A 125 2.90 1.36 -15.60
N ARG A 126 2.39 1.79 -14.44
CA ARG A 126 3.24 2.07 -13.28
C ARG A 126 3.87 0.79 -12.75
N ILE A 127 3.06 -0.25 -12.60
CA ILE A 127 3.52 -1.55 -12.12
C ILE A 127 4.61 -2.10 -13.04
N GLU A 128 4.38 -2.04 -14.35
CA GLU A 128 5.35 -2.51 -15.34
C GLU A 128 6.67 -1.75 -15.23
N ARG A 129 6.62 -0.41 -15.15
CA ARG A 129 7.82 0.41 -15.06
C ARG A 129 8.57 0.21 -13.76
N ILE A 130 7.86 0.09 -12.63
CA ILE A 130 8.46 -0.24 -11.33
C ILE A 130 9.20 -1.57 -11.43
N ASN A 131 8.57 -2.59 -11.99
CA ASN A 131 9.17 -3.91 -12.10
C ASN A 131 10.32 -4.01 -13.11
N GLN A 132 10.32 -3.17 -14.15
CA GLN A 132 11.48 -3.05 -15.04
C GLN A 132 12.71 -2.52 -14.29
N ILE A 133 12.52 -1.52 -13.42
CA ILE A 133 13.59 -1.01 -12.57
C ILE A 133 14.05 -2.08 -11.60
N ASN A 134 13.11 -2.76 -10.93
CA ASN A 134 13.44 -3.83 -10.00
C ASN A 134 14.30 -4.90 -10.67
N LEU A 135 13.94 -5.30 -11.89
CA LEU A 135 14.69 -6.30 -12.64
C LEU A 135 16.13 -5.86 -12.89
N ARG A 136 16.35 -4.59 -13.26
CA ARG A 136 17.72 -4.07 -13.50
C ARG A 136 18.59 -4.13 -12.25
N TYR A 137 18.01 -4.01 -11.08
CA TYR A 137 18.74 -4.04 -9.80
C TYR A 137 18.76 -5.44 -9.16
N GLY A 138 18.29 -6.46 -9.86
CA GLY A 138 18.24 -7.81 -9.33
C GLY A 138 17.25 -7.98 -8.18
N LEU A 139 16.21 -7.13 -8.13
CA LEU A 139 15.18 -7.14 -7.11
C LEU A 139 13.93 -7.91 -7.57
N PRO A 140 13.16 -8.46 -6.64
CA PRO A 140 11.94 -9.19 -7.00
C PRO A 140 10.87 -8.26 -7.57
N PRO A 141 9.97 -8.78 -8.41
CA PRO A 141 8.79 -8.02 -8.84
C PRO A 141 7.80 -7.89 -7.70
N VAL A 142 6.98 -6.85 -7.75
CA VAL A 142 5.87 -6.63 -6.82
C VAL A 142 4.56 -6.61 -7.61
N LYS A 143 3.52 -7.25 -7.08
CA LYS A 143 2.15 -7.11 -7.56
C LYS A 143 1.48 -5.97 -6.81
N ILE A 144 0.65 -5.20 -7.52
CA ILE A 144 -0.09 -4.10 -6.90
C ILE A 144 -1.55 -4.26 -7.32
N HIS A 145 -2.43 -4.44 -6.33
CA HIS A 145 -3.86 -4.65 -6.55
C HIS A 145 -4.71 -3.74 -5.68
N THR A 146 -5.91 -3.43 -6.16
CA THR A 146 -6.92 -2.81 -5.31
C THR A 146 -7.59 -3.87 -4.45
N PRO A 147 -8.25 -3.48 -3.33
CA PRO A 147 -9.03 -4.44 -2.53
C PRO A 147 -10.06 -5.23 -3.35
N GLU A 148 -10.68 -4.58 -4.33
CA GLU A 148 -11.66 -5.23 -5.22
C GLU A 148 -11.02 -6.35 -6.03
N GLU A 149 -9.83 -6.11 -6.59
CA GLU A 149 -9.10 -7.10 -7.39
C GLU A 149 -8.68 -8.32 -6.59
N MET A 150 -8.61 -8.22 -5.26
CA MET A 150 -8.24 -9.36 -4.41
C MET A 150 -9.31 -10.46 -4.41
N PHE A 151 -10.54 -10.15 -4.79
CA PHE A 151 -11.65 -11.09 -4.83
C PHE A 151 -11.98 -11.59 -6.23
N ASP A 152 -11.47 -10.97 -7.27
CA ASP A 152 -11.77 -11.29 -8.67
C ASP A 152 -10.87 -12.38 -9.25
N GLN A 153 -10.31 -13.20 -8.40
CA GLN A 153 -9.40 -14.28 -8.81
C GLN A 153 -10.09 -15.60 -9.03
#